data_cf3f3e0ea30f04a6c522c4f3c0d6826d
#
_entry.id   cf3f3e0ea30f04a6c522c4f3c0d6826d
#
_cell.length_a   1.000
_cell.length_b   1.000
_cell.length_c   1.000
_cell.angle_alpha   90.00
_cell.angle_beta   90.00
_cell.angle_gamma   90.00
#
_symmetry.space_group_name_H-M   'P 1'
#
loop_
_entity.id
_entity.type
_entity.pdbx_description
1 polymer ?
#
loop_
_entity_poly.entity_id
_entity_poly.type
_entity_poly.pdbx_seq_one_letter_code
_entity_poly.pdbx_strand_id
1 'polypeptide(L)'
;AILLVGRVGQHFVHPYQHLVLVASMGASALLLLVIPNSPLAQPYPFVMGHLVPAAIGVACAQAVDDFYLAAALTVSLSLGAMYLLNCLHPPGGAAALVPIIAHDQQVLGYSYVVFPVLINVLTMLAVVLVSHRWILKKEYPVKPMPKQDVRHQHADPSPLARMGISSTDLQDALLAKTLVLSTLPDE
;
A
#
# COMPACT_ATOMS: atom_id res chain seq x y z
N ALA A 1 9.93 5.85 -17.29
CA ALA A 1 8.69 5.12 -16.94
C ALA A 1 7.46 6.02 -17.13
N ILE A 2 7.27 7.07 -16.31
CA ILE A 2 6.06 7.92 -16.31
C ILE A 2 5.76 8.56 -17.66
N LEU A 3 6.78 9.06 -18.37
CA LEU A 3 6.58 9.65 -19.68
C LEU A 3 6.01 8.64 -20.69
N LEU A 4 6.47 7.39 -20.66
CA LEU A 4 5.98 6.34 -21.55
C LEU A 4 4.55 5.92 -21.16
N VAL A 5 4.28 5.70 -19.88
CA VAL A 5 2.93 5.42 -19.35
C VAL A 5 1.96 6.55 -19.70
N GLY A 6 2.40 7.81 -19.55
CA GLY A 6 1.60 8.99 -19.90
C GLY A 6 1.24 9.03 -21.39
N ARG A 7 2.20 8.75 -22.27
CA ARG A 7 1.96 8.71 -23.72
C ARG A 7 1.00 7.60 -24.13
N VAL A 8 1.09 6.43 -23.50
CA VAL A 8 0.19 5.32 -23.77
C VAL A 8 -1.22 5.65 -23.25
N GLY A 9 -1.32 6.09 -22.00
CA GLY A 9 -2.60 6.31 -21.33
C GLY A 9 -3.46 7.42 -21.96
N GLN A 10 -2.84 8.49 -22.48
CA GLN A 10 -3.56 9.64 -23.06
C GLN A 10 -4.48 9.28 -24.25
N HIS A 11 -4.28 8.14 -24.89
CA HIS A 11 -5.11 7.70 -26.01
C HIS A 11 -6.41 6.98 -25.58
N PHE A 12 -6.54 6.63 -24.31
CA PHE A 12 -7.62 5.77 -23.84
C PHE A 12 -8.59 6.42 -22.84
N VAL A 13 -8.19 7.53 -22.22
CA VAL A 13 -9.00 8.21 -21.20
C VAL A 13 -8.95 9.72 -21.31
N HIS A 14 -9.99 10.37 -20.81
CA HIS A 14 -10.09 11.82 -20.76
C HIS A 14 -8.96 12.45 -19.89
N PRO A 15 -8.52 13.71 -20.16
CA PRO A 15 -7.37 14.33 -19.49
C PRO A 15 -7.38 14.26 -17.95
N TYR A 16 -8.52 14.49 -17.29
CA TYR A 16 -8.61 14.44 -15.82
C TYR A 16 -8.40 13.02 -15.28
N GLN A 17 -9.01 12.03 -15.91
CA GLN A 17 -8.88 10.62 -15.55
C GLN A 17 -7.45 10.12 -15.77
N HIS A 18 -6.83 10.62 -16.81
CA HIS A 18 -5.42 10.35 -17.13
C HIS A 18 -4.48 10.85 -16.03
N LEU A 19 -4.72 12.03 -15.44
CA LEU A 19 -3.90 12.55 -14.34
C LEU A 19 -3.92 11.62 -13.12
N VAL A 20 -5.08 11.12 -12.72
CA VAL A 20 -5.21 10.19 -11.58
C VAL A 20 -4.48 8.89 -11.86
N LEU A 21 -4.59 8.36 -13.09
CA LEU A 21 -3.89 7.14 -13.49
C LEU A 21 -2.36 7.35 -13.51
N VAL A 22 -1.89 8.48 -14.02
CA VAL A 22 -0.46 8.83 -14.01
C VAL A 22 0.06 8.99 -12.58
N ALA A 23 -0.72 9.59 -11.67
CA ALA A 23 -0.36 9.71 -10.25
C ALA A 23 -0.23 8.34 -9.58
N SER A 24 -1.17 7.43 -9.84
CA SER A 24 -1.11 6.03 -9.39
C SER A 24 0.17 5.33 -9.89
N MET A 25 0.49 5.47 -11.17
CA MET A 25 1.71 4.90 -11.75
C MET A 25 2.98 5.57 -11.21
N GLY A 26 2.93 6.87 -10.87
CA GLY A 26 4.03 7.58 -10.21
C GLY A 26 4.35 7.01 -8.84
N ALA A 27 3.34 6.80 -8.01
CA ALA A 27 3.49 6.15 -6.72
C ALA A 27 4.01 4.71 -6.85
N SER A 28 3.52 3.97 -7.85
CA SER A 28 4.01 2.62 -8.16
C SER A 28 5.48 2.63 -8.59
N ALA A 29 5.91 3.60 -9.38
CA ALA A 29 7.30 3.73 -9.80
C ALA A 29 8.24 3.91 -8.60
N LEU A 30 7.84 4.72 -7.61
CA LEU A 30 8.61 4.88 -6.37
C LEU A 30 8.74 3.55 -5.63
N LEU A 31 7.64 2.82 -5.43
CA LEU A 31 7.69 1.52 -4.76
C LEU A 31 8.59 0.54 -5.49
N LEU A 32 8.39 0.38 -6.79
CA LEU A 32 9.07 -0.62 -7.60
C LEU A 32 10.56 -0.33 -7.81
N LEU A 33 10.96 0.95 -7.90
CA LEU A 33 12.36 1.34 -8.17
C LEU A 33 13.15 1.65 -6.90
N VAL A 34 12.50 2.23 -5.88
CA VAL A 34 13.19 2.69 -4.65
C VAL A 34 13.17 1.62 -3.57
N ILE A 35 12.05 0.88 -3.44
CA ILE A 35 11.85 -0.12 -2.39
C ILE A 35 11.54 -1.51 -3.00
N PRO A 36 12.39 -2.03 -3.90
CA PRO A 36 12.10 -3.26 -4.64
C PRO A 36 11.99 -4.50 -3.76
N ASN A 37 12.55 -4.47 -2.55
CA ASN A 37 12.50 -5.57 -1.59
C ASN A 37 11.16 -5.65 -0.85
N SER A 38 10.31 -4.63 -0.95
CA SER A 38 8.98 -4.65 -0.35
C SER A 38 8.12 -5.75 -0.97
N PRO A 39 7.37 -6.52 -0.18
CA PRO A 39 6.38 -7.45 -0.71
C PRO A 39 5.30 -6.75 -1.55
N LEU A 40 5.00 -5.47 -1.27
CA LEU A 40 4.03 -4.65 -2.01
C LEU A 40 4.55 -4.22 -3.39
N ALA A 41 5.87 -4.30 -3.62
CA ALA A 41 6.54 -3.90 -4.84
C ALA A 41 6.82 -5.09 -5.79
N GLN A 42 6.35 -6.29 -5.48
CA GLN A 42 6.58 -7.45 -6.34
C GLN A 42 5.64 -7.44 -7.55
N PRO A 43 5.99 -8.13 -8.66
CA PRO A 43 5.19 -8.13 -9.89
C PRO A 43 3.74 -8.55 -9.68
N TYR A 44 3.48 -9.59 -8.90
CA TYR A 44 2.13 -10.07 -8.65
C TYR A 44 1.25 -9.04 -7.90
N PRO A 45 1.65 -8.49 -6.73
CA PRO A 45 0.92 -7.39 -6.09
C PRO A 45 0.76 -6.17 -6.99
N PHE A 46 1.77 -5.81 -7.76
CA PHE A 46 1.70 -4.67 -8.66
C PHE A 46 0.64 -4.85 -9.75
N VAL A 47 0.63 -6.00 -10.44
CA VAL A 47 -0.32 -6.28 -11.52
C VAL A 47 -1.74 -6.44 -10.97
N MET A 48 -1.93 -7.38 -10.05
CA MET A 48 -3.25 -7.70 -9.51
C MET A 48 -3.80 -6.57 -8.65
N GLY A 49 -2.93 -5.87 -7.92
CA GLY A 49 -3.30 -4.70 -7.11
C GLY A 49 -3.73 -3.47 -7.92
N HIS A 50 -3.57 -3.47 -9.25
CA HIS A 50 -4.20 -2.49 -10.15
C HIS A 50 -5.43 -3.06 -10.83
N LEU A 51 -5.37 -4.29 -11.34
CA LEU A 51 -6.48 -4.87 -12.12
C LEU A 51 -7.72 -5.14 -11.27
N VAL A 52 -7.53 -5.74 -10.08
CA VAL A 52 -8.65 -6.05 -9.18
C VAL A 52 -9.36 -4.79 -8.69
N PRO A 53 -8.65 -3.78 -8.15
CA PRO A 53 -9.29 -2.53 -7.77
C PRO A 53 -9.94 -1.78 -8.94
N ALA A 54 -9.33 -1.77 -10.11
CA ALA A 54 -9.92 -1.15 -11.30
C ALA A 54 -11.25 -1.80 -11.70
N ALA A 55 -11.33 -3.14 -11.64
CA ALA A 55 -12.56 -3.87 -11.91
C ALA A 55 -13.66 -3.56 -10.86
N ILE A 56 -13.29 -3.48 -9.59
CA ILE A 56 -14.20 -3.09 -8.49
C ILE A 56 -14.69 -1.65 -8.71
N GLY A 57 -13.79 -0.73 -9.08
CA GLY A 57 -14.16 0.65 -9.39
C GLY A 57 -15.18 0.77 -10.51
N VAL A 58 -15.03 -0.01 -11.59
CA VAL A 58 -16.03 -0.09 -12.67
C VAL A 58 -17.36 -0.61 -12.15
N ALA A 59 -17.37 -1.69 -11.36
CA ALA A 59 -18.59 -2.25 -10.80
C ALA A 59 -19.31 -1.25 -9.88
N CYS A 60 -18.58 -0.56 -8.99
CA CYS A 60 -19.16 0.46 -8.11
C CYS A 60 -19.70 1.67 -8.87
N ALA A 61 -18.98 2.13 -9.89
CA ALA A 61 -19.43 3.24 -10.74
C ALA A 61 -20.72 2.93 -11.50
N GLN A 62 -20.95 1.66 -11.85
CA GLN A 62 -22.16 1.23 -12.56
C GLN A 62 -23.33 0.92 -11.63
N ALA A 63 -23.07 0.65 -10.35
CA ALA A 63 -24.08 0.19 -9.41
C ALA A 63 -24.55 1.28 -8.42
N VAL A 64 -23.80 2.37 -8.26
CA VAL A 64 -24.05 3.39 -7.23
C VAL A 64 -23.92 4.78 -7.83
N ASP A 65 -25.03 5.52 -7.83
CA ASP A 65 -25.10 6.87 -8.41
C ASP A 65 -24.47 7.94 -7.50
N ASP A 66 -24.52 7.75 -6.17
CA ASP A 66 -23.91 8.70 -5.23
C ASP A 66 -22.38 8.61 -5.27
N PHE A 67 -21.75 9.72 -5.63
CA PHE A 67 -20.30 9.81 -5.81
C PHE A 67 -19.50 9.40 -4.57
N TYR A 68 -19.89 9.90 -3.39
CA TYR A 68 -19.14 9.65 -2.16
C TYR A 68 -19.31 8.22 -1.68
N LEU A 69 -20.51 7.68 -1.79
CA LEU A 69 -20.79 6.28 -1.45
C LEU A 69 -20.07 5.33 -2.40
N ALA A 70 -20.11 5.59 -3.71
CA ALA A 70 -19.40 4.82 -4.72
C ALA A 70 -17.88 4.83 -4.47
N ALA A 71 -17.31 5.99 -4.16
CA ALA A 71 -15.87 6.11 -3.85
C ALA A 71 -15.50 5.36 -2.56
N ALA A 72 -16.30 5.49 -1.50
CA ALA A 72 -16.07 4.79 -0.24
C ALA A 72 -16.12 3.26 -0.40
N LEU A 73 -17.14 2.76 -1.10
CA LEU A 73 -17.29 1.34 -1.40
C LEU A 73 -16.14 0.83 -2.27
N THR A 74 -15.77 1.58 -3.31
CA THR A 74 -14.64 1.24 -4.18
C THR A 74 -13.36 1.04 -3.40
N VAL A 75 -12.99 1.99 -2.54
CA VAL A 75 -11.76 1.90 -1.75
C VAL A 75 -11.82 0.75 -0.75
N SER A 76 -12.93 0.61 -0.03
CA SER A 76 -13.10 -0.42 1.00
C SER A 76 -13.08 -1.83 0.41
N LEU A 77 -13.84 -2.06 -0.66
CA LEU A 77 -13.89 -3.35 -1.33
C LEU A 77 -12.56 -3.68 -2.01
N SER A 78 -11.91 -2.69 -2.62
CA SER A 78 -10.59 -2.85 -3.23
C SER A 78 -9.54 -3.27 -2.21
N LEU A 79 -9.51 -2.60 -1.04
CA LEU A 79 -8.59 -2.96 0.04
C LEU A 79 -8.86 -4.37 0.55
N GLY A 80 -10.13 -4.71 0.80
CA GLY A 80 -10.53 -6.05 1.22
C GLY A 80 -10.13 -7.14 0.21
N ALA A 81 -10.41 -6.91 -1.07
CA ALA A 81 -10.05 -7.83 -2.15
C ALA A 81 -8.53 -7.99 -2.28
N MET A 82 -7.77 -6.89 -2.27
CA MET A 82 -6.30 -6.96 -2.32
C MET A 82 -5.72 -7.72 -1.12
N TYR A 83 -6.30 -7.55 0.06
CA TYR A 83 -5.88 -8.27 1.27
C TYR A 83 -6.13 -9.77 1.13
N LEU A 84 -7.35 -10.16 0.74
CA LEU A 84 -7.74 -11.56 0.58
C LEU A 84 -6.93 -12.27 -0.52
N LEU A 85 -6.62 -11.57 -1.60
CA LEU A 85 -5.85 -12.10 -2.73
C LEU A 85 -4.33 -11.99 -2.54
N ASN A 86 -3.85 -11.48 -1.40
CA ASN A 86 -2.42 -11.24 -1.13
C ASN A 86 -1.74 -10.39 -2.24
N CYS A 87 -2.46 -9.41 -2.79
CA CYS A 87 -1.98 -8.51 -3.82
C CYS A 87 -2.02 -7.03 -3.40
N LEU A 88 -1.75 -6.76 -2.13
CA LEU A 88 -1.73 -5.39 -1.60
C LEU A 88 -0.74 -4.53 -2.39
N HIS A 89 -1.28 -3.52 -3.07
CA HIS A 89 -0.53 -2.50 -3.79
C HIS A 89 -1.27 -1.16 -3.69
N PRO A 90 -0.99 -0.33 -2.69
CA PRO A 90 -1.79 0.85 -2.36
C PRO A 90 -2.04 1.81 -3.54
N PRO A 91 -1.08 2.05 -4.46
CA PRO A 91 -1.34 2.91 -5.61
C PRO A 91 -2.48 2.45 -6.51
N GLY A 92 -2.79 1.16 -6.55
CA GLY A 92 -3.91 0.61 -7.31
C GLY A 92 -5.28 1.11 -6.85
N GLY A 93 -5.40 1.49 -5.57
CA GLY A 93 -6.61 2.13 -5.04
C GLY A 93 -6.96 3.45 -5.75
N ALA A 94 -5.95 4.23 -6.15
CA ALA A 94 -6.19 5.45 -6.94
C ALA A 94 -6.68 5.12 -8.36
N ALA A 95 -6.16 4.07 -8.99
CA ALA A 95 -6.65 3.61 -10.30
C ALA A 95 -8.11 3.15 -10.23
N ALA A 96 -8.55 2.59 -9.10
CA ALA A 96 -9.93 2.17 -8.87
C ALA A 96 -10.92 3.34 -8.82
N LEU A 97 -10.49 4.52 -8.40
CA LEU A 97 -11.34 5.71 -8.32
C LEU A 97 -11.59 6.39 -9.68
N VAL A 98 -10.80 6.07 -10.69
CA VAL A 98 -10.95 6.68 -12.03
C VAL A 98 -12.36 6.48 -12.62
N PRO A 99 -12.98 5.28 -12.59
CA PRO A 99 -14.35 5.10 -13.07
C PRO A 99 -15.39 5.94 -12.31
N ILE A 100 -15.18 6.17 -11.02
CA ILE A 100 -16.07 6.99 -10.19
C ILE A 100 -15.96 8.47 -10.61
N ILE A 101 -14.72 8.96 -10.77
CA ILE A 101 -14.45 10.34 -11.19
C ILE A 101 -14.95 10.59 -12.62
N ALA A 102 -14.95 9.54 -13.44
CA ALA A 102 -15.42 9.61 -14.82
C ALA A 102 -16.95 9.63 -14.97
N HIS A 103 -17.69 9.19 -13.98
CA HIS A 103 -19.11 8.82 -14.10
C HIS A 103 -19.97 9.90 -14.76
N ASP A 104 -19.81 11.16 -14.36
CA ASP A 104 -20.60 12.30 -14.90
C ASP A 104 -20.26 12.64 -16.36
N GLN A 105 -19.09 12.24 -16.85
CA GLN A 105 -18.63 12.57 -18.19
C GLN A 105 -18.72 11.37 -19.15
N GLN A 106 -18.39 10.21 -18.64
CA GLN A 106 -18.39 8.96 -19.39
C GLN A 106 -18.44 7.76 -18.46
N VAL A 107 -19.46 6.94 -18.56
CA VAL A 107 -19.52 5.65 -17.85
C VAL A 107 -18.48 4.71 -18.43
N LEU A 108 -17.42 4.46 -17.66
CA LEU A 108 -16.36 3.53 -18.06
C LEU A 108 -16.83 2.09 -17.87
N GLY A 109 -16.66 1.28 -18.91
CA GLY A 109 -16.88 -0.17 -18.85
C GLY A 109 -15.61 -0.93 -18.43
N TYR A 110 -15.70 -2.28 -18.40
CA TYR A 110 -14.55 -3.14 -18.08
C TYR A 110 -13.41 -3.06 -19.10
N SER A 111 -13.64 -2.48 -20.27
CA SER A 111 -12.57 -2.10 -21.20
C SER A 111 -11.52 -1.20 -20.55
N TYR A 112 -11.90 -0.37 -19.56
CA TYR A 112 -10.97 0.43 -18.79
C TYR A 112 -9.90 -0.42 -18.07
N VAL A 113 -10.26 -1.59 -17.58
CA VAL A 113 -9.34 -2.50 -16.89
C VAL A 113 -8.25 -3.01 -17.86
N VAL A 114 -8.64 -3.26 -19.11
CA VAL A 114 -7.71 -3.71 -20.16
C VAL A 114 -7.01 -2.52 -20.82
N PHE A 115 -7.78 -1.51 -21.17
CA PHE A 115 -7.35 -0.28 -21.82
C PHE A 115 -7.82 0.93 -20.99
N PRO A 116 -7.02 1.59 -20.19
CA PRO A 116 -5.55 1.69 -20.16
C PRO A 116 -4.85 0.95 -19.01
N VAL A 117 -5.56 0.39 -18.02
CA VAL A 117 -4.90 -0.06 -16.77
C VAL A 117 -3.87 -1.16 -17.04
N LEU A 118 -4.27 -2.25 -17.67
CA LEU A 118 -3.35 -3.37 -17.95
C LEU A 118 -2.17 -2.93 -18.83
N ILE A 119 -2.41 -2.12 -19.86
CA ILE A 119 -1.33 -1.65 -20.74
C ILE A 119 -0.32 -0.80 -19.97
N ASN A 120 -0.79 0.11 -19.12
CA ASN A 120 0.10 0.95 -18.30
C ASN A 120 0.87 0.12 -17.28
N VAL A 121 0.23 -0.86 -16.66
CA VAL A 121 0.85 -1.81 -15.72
C VAL A 121 1.95 -2.60 -16.43
N LEU A 122 1.66 -3.19 -17.58
CA LEU A 122 2.65 -3.97 -18.34
C LEU A 122 3.81 -3.08 -18.82
N THR A 123 3.52 -1.87 -19.30
CA THR A 123 4.52 -0.89 -19.71
C THR A 123 5.43 -0.52 -18.54
N MET A 124 4.86 -0.23 -17.37
CA MET A 124 5.62 0.09 -16.16
C MET A 124 6.47 -1.09 -15.71
N LEU A 125 5.89 -2.29 -15.68
CA LEU A 125 6.60 -3.50 -15.28
C LEU A 125 7.79 -3.77 -16.21
N ALA A 126 7.61 -3.65 -17.52
CA ALA A 126 8.70 -3.80 -18.49
C ALA A 126 9.83 -2.79 -18.22
N VAL A 127 9.50 -1.51 -18.01
CA VAL A 127 10.49 -0.48 -17.69
C VAL A 127 11.21 -0.77 -16.38
N VAL A 128 10.48 -1.22 -15.36
CA VAL A 128 11.09 -1.58 -14.05
C VAL A 128 12.04 -2.75 -14.18
N LEU A 129 11.64 -3.82 -14.89
CA LEU A 129 12.50 -5.00 -15.13
C LEU A 129 13.78 -4.61 -15.87
N VAL A 130 13.65 -3.82 -16.93
CA VAL A 130 14.81 -3.30 -17.69
C VAL A 130 15.70 -2.44 -16.81
N SER A 131 15.10 -1.54 -16.02
CA SER A 131 15.85 -0.64 -15.13
C SER A 131 16.63 -1.42 -14.07
N HIS A 132 16.01 -2.41 -13.42
CA HIS A 132 16.70 -3.23 -12.44
C HIS A 132 17.82 -4.06 -13.06
N ARG A 133 17.57 -4.64 -14.23
CA ARG A 133 18.56 -5.51 -14.91
C ARG A 133 19.78 -4.75 -15.43
N TRP A 134 19.55 -3.56 -16.03
CA TRP A 134 20.60 -2.90 -16.82
C TRP A 134 21.18 -1.65 -16.14
N ILE A 135 20.33 -0.90 -15.37
CA ILE A 135 20.75 0.37 -14.75
C ILE A 135 21.14 0.15 -13.30
N LEU A 136 20.22 -0.41 -12.51
CA LEU A 136 20.39 -0.58 -11.07
C LEU A 136 21.22 -1.82 -10.72
N LYS A 137 21.32 -2.79 -11.63
CA LYS A 137 22.03 -4.07 -11.44
C LYS A 137 21.60 -4.79 -10.17
N LYS A 138 20.31 -4.72 -9.82
CA LYS A 138 19.70 -5.36 -8.66
C LYS A 138 18.84 -6.53 -9.10
N GLU A 139 18.77 -7.57 -8.26
CA GLU A 139 17.83 -8.67 -8.48
C GLU A 139 16.39 -8.18 -8.28
N TYR A 140 15.57 -8.31 -9.32
CA TYR A 140 14.15 -8.07 -9.29
C TYR A 140 13.47 -8.96 -10.34
N PRO A 141 12.37 -9.67 -10.02
CA PRO A 141 11.67 -9.71 -8.72
C PRO A 141 12.53 -10.35 -7.62
N VAL A 142 12.30 -9.90 -6.38
CA VAL A 142 13.03 -10.45 -5.23
C VAL A 142 12.43 -11.80 -4.86
N LYS A 143 13.28 -12.80 -4.70
CA LYS A 143 12.85 -14.12 -4.22
C LYS A 143 12.22 -13.97 -2.84
N PRO A 144 11.05 -14.59 -2.57
CA PRO A 144 10.49 -14.60 -1.23
C PRO A 144 11.56 -15.12 -0.28
N MET A 145 11.91 -14.34 0.75
CA MET A 145 12.69 -14.92 1.84
C MET A 145 11.89 -16.10 2.41
N PRO A 146 12.53 -17.26 2.64
CA PRO A 146 11.87 -18.30 3.39
C PRO A 146 11.32 -17.64 4.66
N LYS A 147 10.04 -17.88 4.97
CA LYS A 147 9.47 -17.47 6.25
C LYS A 147 10.40 -18.04 7.30
N GLN A 148 11.32 -17.22 7.77
CA GLN A 148 11.96 -17.55 9.04
C GLN A 148 10.79 -17.67 9.99
N ASP A 149 10.64 -18.84 10.56
CA ASP A 149 9.77 -19.05 11.71
C ASP A 149 10.41 -18.20 12.82
N VAL A 150 10.16 -16.91 12.73
CA VAL A 150 10.50 -15.98 13.79
C VAL A 150 9.47 -16.27 14.87
N ARG A 151 9.57 -17.45 15.45
CA ARG A 151 9.29 -17.56 16.87
C ARG A 151 10.18 -16.47 17.45
N HIS A 152 9.55 -15.37 17.80
CA HIS A 152 10.20 -14.41 18.67
C HIS A 152 10.61 -15.18 19.91
N GLN A 153 11.75 -15.85 19.83
CA GLN A 153 12.49 -16.15 21.03
C GLN A 153 12.84 -14.77 21.52
N HIS A 154 12.00 -14.29 22.44
CA HIS A 154 12.33 -13.13 23.23
C HIS A 154 13.55 -13.48 24.06
N ALA A 155 14.70 -13.57 23.40
CA ALA A 155 16.00 -13.60 24.04
C ALA A 155 16.38 -12.23 24.61
N ASP A 156 15.48 -11.28 24.43
CA ASP A 156 15.61 -9.96 25.04
C ASP A 156 15.55 -10.12 26.57
N PRO A 157 16.53 -9.56 27.31
CA PRO A 157 16.47 -9.50 28.74
C PRO A 157 15.14 -8.90 29.21
N SER A 158 14.61 -9.38 30.35
CA SER A 158 13.37 -8.84 30.90
C SER A 158 13.42 -7.30 30.99
N PRO A 159 12.28 -6.59 30.88
CA PRO A 159 12.28 -5.12 30.98
C PRO A 159 13.05 -4.58 32.19
N LEU A 160 12.97 -5.26 33.33
CA LEU A 160 13.74 -4.94 34.55
C LEU A 160 15.26 -5.05 34.33
N ALA A 161 15.71 -6.07 33.61
CA ALA A 161 17.14 -6.24 33.33
C ALA A 161 17.69 -5.21 32.32
N ARG A 162 16.82 -4.64 31.46
CA ARG A 162 17.21 -3.56 30.53
C ARG A 162 17.27 -2.18 31.17
N MET A 163 16.46 -1.93 32.19
CA MET A 163 16.37 -0.61 32.81
C MET A 163 17.54 -0.28 33.72
N GLY A 164 18.43 -1.25 34.05
CA GLY A 164 19.52 -1.05 34.99
C GLY A 164 19.06 -0.70 36.41
N ILE A 165 17.77 -0.88 36.69
CA ILE A 165 17.12 -0.65 37.98
C ILE A 165 17.01 -2.01 38.65
N SER A 166 17.59 -2.15 39.85
CA SER A 166 17.49 -3.36 40.64
C SER A 166 16.08 -3.47 41.26
N SER A 167 15.65 -4.68 41.54
CA SER A 167 14.40 -4.89 42.32
C SER A 167 14.47 -4.24 43.71
N THR A 168 15.65 -4.09 44.29
CA THR A 168 15.88 -3.36 45.52
C THR A 168 15.66 -1.86 45.37
N ASP A 169 16.14 -1.25 44.26
CA ASP A 169 15.91 0.17 43.99
C ASP A 169 14.41 0.49 43.84
N LEU A 170 13.65 -0.45 43.25
CA LEU A 170 12.20 -0.30 43.13
C LEU A 170 11.48 -0.41 44.48
N GLN A 171 11.93 -1.33 45.35
CA GLN A 171 11.39 -1.49 46.69
C GLN A 171 11.69 -0.29 47.57
N ASP A 172 12.92 0.24 47.50
CA ASP A 172 13.35 1.43 48.26
C ASP A 172 12.58 2.67 47.80
N ALA A 173 12.32 2.82 46.48
CA ALA A 173 11.50 3.91 45.98
C ALA A 173 10.02 3.79 46.41
N LEU A 174 9.47 2.59 46.48
CA LEU A 174 8.11 2.36 46.98
C LEU A 174 8.01 2.65 48.49
N LEU A 175 9.00 2.24 49.28
CA LEU A 175 9.05 2.52 50.72
C LEU A 175 9.19 4.02 50.98
N ALA A 176 10.04 4.68 50.25
CA ALA A 176 10.21 6.16 50.34
C ALA A 176 8.90 6.89 50.02
N LYS A 177 8.18 6.46 48.97
CA LYS A 177 6.85 7.02 48.63
C LYS A 177 5.83 6.79 49.74
N THR A 178 5.79 5.59 50.31
CA THR A 178 4.85 5.25 51.40
C THR A 178 5.13 6.09 52.65
N LEU A 179 6.40 6.28 53.01
CA LEU A 179 6.83 7.15 54.10
C LEU A 179 6.39 8.59 53.89
N VAL A 180 6.58 9.12 52.68
CA VAL A 180 6.18 10.51 52.35
C VAL A 180 4.67 10.68 52.45
N LEU A 181 3.88 9.68 51.98
CA LEU A 181 2.43 9.73 52.05
C LEU A 181 1.89 9.63 53.50
N SER A 182 2.60 8.92 54.40
CA SER A 182 2.20 8.77 55.81
C SER A 182 2.56 10.02 56.65
N THR A 183 3.37 10.96 56.11
CA THR A 183 3.76 12.21 56.78
C THR A 183 2.93 13.42 56.32
N LEU A 184 2.03 13.24 55.33
CA LEU A 184 1.14 14.30 54.90
C LEU A 184 0.01 14.45 55.90
N PRO A 185 -0.33 15.64 56.39
CA PRO A 185 -1.49 15.88 57.23
C PRO A 185 -2.78 15.57 56.45
N ASP A 186 -3.67 14.86 57.09
CA ASP A 186 -5.04 14.64 56.59
C ASP A 186 -5.73 16.01 56.42
N GLU A 187 -6.04 16.41 55.16
CA GLU A 187 -6.91 17.55 54.84
C GLU A 187 -8.39 17.15 54.89
#